data_66e8f058d9a9dc16dde52dc6f9371841
#
_entry.id   66e8f058d9a9dc16dde52dc6f9371841
#
_cell.length_a   1.000
_cell.length_b   1.000
_cell.length_c   1.000
_cell.angle_alpha   90.00
_cell.angle_beta   90.00
_cell.angle_gamma   90.00
#
_symmetry.space_group_name_H-M   'P 1'
#
loop_
_entity.id
_entity.type
_entity.pdbx_description
1 polymer ?
#
loop_
_entity_poly.entity_id
_entity_poly.type
_entity_poly.pdbx_seq_one_letter_code
_entity_poly.pdbx_strand_id
1 'polypeptide(L)'
;MAVWLLWRQPVGRGWTDVSWRPTPVLGAVVAIIGIACFIWSATALAGAVPNTVKAPTRLLTHGPFAYVRNPLYLSAGAVFVGMTTMYGLWQRRDAIILPIIGLLVHLFVVYREEPKTRERLGPVYDTYRSTVPRWVPRF
;
A
#
# COMPACT_ATOMS: atom_id res chain seq x y z
N MET A 1 -3.21 34.25 -10.50
CA MET A 1 -2.77 33.88 -11.86
C MET A 1 -1.77 32.72 -11.92
N ALA A 2 -1.11 32.35 -10.85
CA ALA A 2 -0.11 31.25 -10.82
C ALA A 2 -0.70 29.83 -10.74
N VAL A 3 -1.92 29.66 -10.24
CA VAL A 3 -2.56 28.34 -10.04
C VAL A 3 -3.01 27.70 -11.35
N TRP A 4 -3.25 28.51 -12.39
CA TRP A 4 -3.73 28.04 -13.70
C TRP A 4 -2.65 27.34 -14.55
N LEU A 5 -1.37 27.63 -14.31
CA LEU A 5 -0.25 27.04 -15.04
C LEU A 5 0.07 25.61 -14.58
N LEU A 6 -0.39 25.18 -13.40
CA LEU A 6 -0.16 23.83 -12.87
C LEU A 6 -1.08 22.76 -13.52
N TRP A 7 -2.15 23.18 -14.21
CA TRP A 7 -3.14 22.27 -14.83
C TRP A 7 -2.99 22.10 -16.34
N ARG A 8 -2.10 22.87 -16.99
CA ARG A 8 -1.77 22.67 -18.41
C ARG A 8 -0.66 21.66 -18.61
N GLN A 9 -0.92 20.44 -18.26
CA GLN A 9 -0.19 19.33 -18.87
C GLN A 9 -1.02 18.85 -20.06
N PRO A 10 -0.41 18.61 -21.22
CA PRO A 10 -1.15 18.03 -22.34
C PRO A 10 -1.62 16.64 -21.93
N VAL A 11 -2.90 16.52 -21.60
CA VAL A 11 -3.64 15.26 -21.59
C VAL A 11 -3.76 14.86 -23.07
N GLY A 12 -2.72 14.30 -23.62
CA GLY A 12 -2.66 14.11 -25.06
C GLY A 12 -1.55 13.19 -25.53
N ARG A 13 -1.24 12.12 -24.78
CA ARG A 13 -0.65 10.95 -25.43
C ARG A 13 -1.74 9.88 -25.42
N GLY A 14 -2.30 9.63 -26.60
CA GLY A 14 -3.31 8.62 -26.78
C GLY A 14 -2.79 7.27 -26.29
N TRP A 15 -3.69 6.39 -25.90
CA TRP A 15 -3.43 5.01 -25.50
C TRP A 15 -2.59 4.20 -26.51
N THR A 16 -2.38 4.75 -27.72
CA THR A 16 -1.65 4.15 -28.84
C THR A 16 -0.14 4.41 -28.83
N ASP A 17 0.35 5.38 -28.05
CA ASP A 17 1.77 5.71 -27.93
C ASP A 17 2.47 4.99 -26.76
N VAL A 18 2.08 3.75 -26.50
CA VAL A 18 2.86 2.86 -25.64
C VAL A 18 4.14 2.48 -26.41
N SER A 19 5.07 3.42 -26.47
CA SER A 19 6.44 3.06 -26.87
C SER A 19 6.94 2.00 -25.89
N TRP A 20 7.53 0.94 -26.39
CA TRP A 20 8.18 -0.14 -25.62
C TRP A 20 9.38 0.39 -24.82
N ARG A 21 9.18 1.47 -24.07
CA ARG A 21 10.14 1.96 -23.10
C ARG A 21 10.09 1.03 -21.90
N PRO A 22 11.22 0.69 -21.28
CA PRO A 22 11.23 -0.23 -20.13
C PRO A 22 10.40 0.27 -18.94
N THR A 23 10.20 1.58 -18.83
CA THR A 23 9.44 2.21 -17.74
C THR A 23 7.95 1.81 -17.67
N PRO A 24 7.16 1.82 -18.77
CA PRO A 24 5.77 1.35 -18.73
C PRO A 24 5.65 -0.14 -18.36
N VAL A 25 6.53 -0.97 -18.90
CA VAL A 25 6.54 -2.41 -18.60
C VAL A 25 6.88 -2.64 -17.14
N LEU A 26 7.91 -1.97 -16.62
CA LEU A 26 8.26 -2.06 -15.19
C LEU A 26 7.11 -1.59 -14.31
N GLY A 27 6.45 -0.48 -14.67
CA GLY A 27 5.28 0.03 -13.97
C GLY A 27 4.13 -0.99 -13.94
N ALA A 28 3.85 -1.63 -15.08
CA ALA A 28 2.83 -2.67 -15.19
C ALA A 28 3.15 -3.87 -14.30
N VAL A 29 4.40 -4.34 -14.31
CA VAL A 29 4.85 -5.46 -13.46
C VAL A 29 4.66 -5.13 -11.97
N VAL A 30 5.10 -3.94 -11.54
CA VAL A 30 4.95 -3.50 -10.15
C VAL A 30 3.47 -3.39 -9.76
N ALA A 31 2.62 -2.85 -10.65
CA ALA A 31 1.18 -2.75 -10.40
C ALA A 31 0.53 -4.13 -10.27
N ILE A 32 0.85 -5.08 -11.16
CA ILE A 32 0.31 -6.45 -11.12
C ILE A 32 0.73 -7.16 -9.84
N ILE A 33 2.00 -7.07 -9.43
CA ILE A 33 2.48 -7.64 -8.17
C ILE A 33 1.75 -6.99 -6.99
N GLY A 34 1.60 -5.67 -7.00
CA GLY A 34 0.86 -4.94 -5.98
C GLY A 34 -0.60 -5.40 -5.88
N ILE A 35 -1.29 -5.56 -7.00
CA ILE A 35 -2.68 -6.06 -7.05
C ILE A 35 -2.75 -7.49 -6.50
N ALA A 36 -1.86 -8.37 -6.92
CA ALA A 36 -1.84 -9.76 -6.45
C ALA A 36 -1.61 -9.83 -4.91
N CYS A 37 -0.64 -9.06 -4.39
CA CYS A 37 -0.38 -8.97 -2.95
C CYS A 37 -1.56 -8.33 -2.20
N PHE A 38 -2.24 -7.34 -2.79
CA PHE A 38 -3.42 -6.72 -2.20
C PHE A 38 -4.57 -7.71 -2.07
N ILE A 39 -4.88 -8.44 -3.15
CA ILE A 39 -5.93 -9.47 -3.15
C ILE A 39 -5.59 -10.56 -2.12
N TRP A 40 -4.36 -11.04 -2.11
CA TRP A 40 -3.91 -12.04 -1.13
C TRP A 40 -4.07 -11.54 0.32
N SER A 41 -3.71 -10.30 0.59
CA SER A 41 -3.84 -9.70 1.92
C SER A 41 -5.31 -9.50 2.31
N ALA A 42 -6.13 -9.03 1.36
CA ALA A 42 -7.56 -8.79 1.57
C ALA A 42 -8.33 -10.10 1.81
N THR A 43 -8.03 -11.15 1.04
CA THR A 43 -8.67 -12.47 1.20
C THR A 43 -8.27 -13.12 2.52
N ALA A 44 -7.00 -13.03 2.92
CA ALA A 44 -6.54 -13.50 4.22
C ALA A 44 -7.26 -12.77 5.37
N LEU A 45 -7.42 -11.45 5.26
CA LEU A 45 -8.14 -10.65 6.24
C LEU A 45 -9.64 -11.00 6.26
N ALA A 46 -10.29 -11.13 5.11
CA ALA A 46 -11.70 -11.49 5.01
C ALA A 46 -12.01 -12.86 5.62
N GLY A 47 -11.11 -13.83 5.47
CA GLY A 47 -11.23 -15.15 6.10
C GLY A 47 -11.12 -15.12 7.64
N ALA A 48 -10.54 -14.07 8.21
CA ALA A 48 -10.40 -13.91 9.66
C ALA A 48 -11.54 -13.09 10.30
N VAL A 49 -12.38 -12.45 9.50
CA VAL A 49 -13.53 -11.65 9.97
C VAL A 49 -14.81 -12.46 9.77
N PRO A 50 -15.46 -12.95 10.84
CA PRO A 50 -16.79 -13.50 10.70
C PRO A 50 -17.74 -12.40 10.25
N ASN A 51 -18.57 -12.65 9.27
CA ASN A 51 -19.63 -11.90 8.56
C ASN A 51 -20.24 -10.61 9.20
N THR A 52 -19.54 -9.90 10.02
CA THR A 52 -19.96 -8.64 10.65
C THR A 52 -18.85 -7.61 10.52
N VAL A 53 -19.23 -6.36 10.35
CA VAL A 53 -18.38 -5.14 10.25
C VAL A 53 -17.46 -4.92 11.48
N LYS A 54 -17.19 -5.95 12.24
CA LYS A 54 -16.32 -5.92 13.43
C LYS A 54 -14.89 -6.29 13.02
N ALA A 55 -13.94 -5.54 13.54
CA ALA A 55 -12.53 -5.80 13.37
C ALA A 55 -12.18 -7.26 13.77
N PRO A 56 -11.15 -7.87 13.14
CA PRO A 56 -10.80 -9.27 13.37
C PRO A 56 -10.62 -9.56 14.86
N THR A 57 -11.29 -10.60 15.34
CA THR A 57 -11.20 -11.06 16.73
C THR A 57 -9.99 -11.94 16.98
N ARG A 58 -9.30 -12.36 15.90
CA ARG A 58 -8.09 -13.21 15.96
C ARG A 58 -6.94 -12.51 15.25
N LEU A 59 -5.75 -12.67 15.83
CA LEU A 59 -4.53 -12.18 15.21
C LEU A 59 -4.21 -13.02 13.96
N LEU A 60 -4.03 -12.32 12.85
CA LEU A 60 -3.59 -12.92 11.59
C LEU A 60 -2.06 -12.97 11.58
N THR A 61 -1.51 -14.18 11.63
CA THR A 61 -0.06 -14.42 11.63
C THR A 61 0.42 -15.25 10.45
N HIS A 62 -0.48 -15.53 9.49
CA HIS A 62 -0.20 -16.34 8.31
C HIS A 62 -0.40 -15.56 7.01
N GLY A 63 0.02 -16.16 5.89
CA GLY A 63 -0.01 -15.50 4.59
C GLY A 63 0.88 -14.26 4.58
N PRO A 64 0.48 -13.16 3.94
CA PRO A 64 1.30 -11.94 3.85
C PRO A 64 1.59 -11.31 5.22
N PHE A 65 0.72 -11.55 6.22
CA PHE A 65 0.91 -11.06 7.59
C PHE A 65 2.00 -11.78 8.38
N ALA A 66 2.51 -12.91 7.87
CA ALA A 66 3.69 -13.56 8.44
C ALA A 66 4.99 -12.80 8.12
N TYR A 67 5.03 -12.06 7.03
CA TYR A 67 6.23 -11.36 6.54
C TYR A 67 6.27 -9.89 6.93
N VAL A 68 5.10 -9.25 6.99
CA VAL A 68 4.98 -7.82 7.31
C VAL A 68 3.63 -7.55 7.97
N ARG A 69 3.60 -6.61 8.92
CA ARG A 69 2.36 -6.34 9.68
C ARG A 69 1.31 -5.56 8.89
N ASN A 70 1.73 -4.79 7.89
CA ASN A 70 0.86 -3.91 7.12
C ASN A 70 0.89 -4.19 5.60
N PRO A 71 0.60 -5.44 5.17
CA PRO A 71 0.72 -5.81 3.77
C PRO A 71 -0.26 -5.09 2.85
N LEU A 72 -1.47 -4.73 3.33
CA LEU A 72 -2.46 -3.99 2.57
C LEU A 72 -1.98 -2.59 2.17
N TYR A 73 -1.35 -1.85 3.10
CA TYR A 73 -0.81 -0.52 2.79
C TYR A 73 0.37 -0.58 1.83
N LEU A 74 1.26 -1.58 2.01
CA LEU A 74 2.39 -1.77 1.11
C LEU A 74 1.95 -2.12 -0.31
N SER A 75 1.00 -3.04 -0.44
CA SER A 75 0.48 -3.45 -1.74
C SER A 75 -0.30 -2.32 -2.43
N ALA A 76 -1.11 -1.55 -1.71
CA ALA A 76 -1.78 -0.37 -2.25
C ALA A 76 -0.76 0.69 -2.72
N GLY A 77 0.30 0.92 -1.96
CA GLY A 77 1.42 1.78 -2.37
C GLY A 77 2.12 1.28 -3.63
N ALA A 78 2.37 -0.03 -3.73
CA ALA A 78 2.96 -0.64 -4.92
C ALA A 78 2.07 -0.49 -6.15
N VAL A 79 0.75 -0.69 -6.03
CA VAL A 79 -0.21 -0.44 -7.11
C VAL A 79 -0.13 1.01 -7.57
N PHE A 80 -0.16 1.96 -6.64
CA PHE A 80 -0.10 3.39 -6.96
C PHE A 80 1.20 3.74 -7.71
N VAL A 81 2.35 3.34 -7.17
CA VAL A 81 3.67 3.56 -7.79
C VAL A 81 3.75 2.91 -9.17
N GLY A 82 3.29 1.66 -9.30
CA GLY A 82 3.27 0.93 -10.56
C GLY A 82 2.42 1.62 -11.61
N MET A 83 1.20 2.02 -11.28
CA MET A 83 0.29 2.73 -12.18
C MET A 83 0.86 4.09 -12.61
N THR A 84 1.37 4.87 -11.66
CA THR A 84 1.98 6.18 -11.95
C THR A 84 3.20 6.03 -12.89
N THR A 85 4.01 4.99 -12.67
CA THR A 85 5.18 4.69 -13.53
C THR A 85 4.72 4.22 -14.91
N MET A 86 3.74 3.33 -14.98
CA MET A 86 3.22 2.78 -16.24
C MET A 86 2.71 3.87 -17.18
N TYR A 87 1.95 4.83 -16.64
CA TYR A 87 1.37 5.93 -17.42
C TYR A 87 2.29 7.15 -17.54
N GLY A 88 3.47 7.14 -16.93
CA GLY A 88 4.39 8.27 -16.97
C GLY A 88 3.83 9.54 -16.29
N LEU A 89 3.01 9.36 -15.25
CA LEU A 89 2.29 10.45 -14.60
C LEU A 89 3.11 11.16 -13.50
N TRP A 90 4.38 10.79 -13.33
CA TRP A 90 5.26 11.39 -12.33
C TRP A 90 5.44 12.89 -12.54
N GLN A 91 5.22 13.65 -11.47
CA GLN A 91 5.45 15.09 -11.43
C GLN A 91 6.41 15.44 -10.28
N ARG A 92 7.09 16.58 -10.38
CA ARG A 92 8.03 17.04 -9.34
C ARG A 92 7.40 17.13 -7.95
N ARG A 93 6.10 17.45 -7.88
CA ARG A 93 5.33 17.49 -6.64
C ARG A 93 5.20 16.13 -5.96
N ASP A 94 5.22 15.04 -6.72
CA ASP A 94 5.03 13.69 -6.18
C ASP A 94 6.22 13.28 -5.29
N ALA A 95 7.41 13.83 -5.56
CA ALA A 95 8.57 13.66 -4.70
C ALA A 95 8.38 14.22 -3.29
N ILE A 96 7.44 15.14 -3.10
CA ILE A 96 7.09 15.73 -1.81
C ILE A 96 5.82 15.09 -1.26
N ILE A 97 4.80 14.92 -2.10
CA ILE A 97 3.48 14.43 -1.68
C ILE A 97 3.55 12.98 -1.20
N LEU A 98 4.27 12.10 -1.91
CA LEU A 98 4.34 10.68 -1.55
C LEU A 98 5.00 10.42 -0.20
N PRO A 99 6.16 11.03 0.15
CA PRO A 99 6.72 10.92 1.48
C PRO A 99 5.77 11.44 2.58
N ILE A 100 5.03 12.52 2.31
CA ILE A 100 4.04 13.05 3.26
C ILE A 100 2.91 12.04 3.46
N ILE A 101 2.34 11.47 2.39
CA ILE A 101 1.31 10.43 2.49
C ILE A 101 1.86 9.22 3.26
N GLY A 102 3.06 8.76 2.92
CA GLY A 102 3.72 7.65 3.61
C GLY A 102 3.90 7.93 5.12
N LEU A 103 4.30 9.15 5.47
CA LEU A 103 4.41 9.58 6.86
C LEU A 103 3.04 9.59 7.56
N LEU A 104 2.01 10.14 6.92
CA LEU A 104 0.65 10.18 7.50
C LEU A 104 0.10 8.77 7.73
N VAL A 105 0.29 7.85 6.78
CA VAL A 105 -0.07 6.43 6.93
C VAL A 105 0.71 5.81 8.08
N HIS A 106 2.02 6.07 8.17
CA HIS A 106 2.85 5.58 9.26
C HIS A 106 2.36 6.06 10.63
N LEU A 107 2.09 7.36 10.77
CA LEU A 107 1.57 7.95 12.00
C LEU A 107 0.18 7.38 12.35
N PHE A 108 -0.70 7.22 11.37
CA PHE A 108 -2.00 6.61 11.56
C PHE A 108 -1.89 5.19 12.10
N VAL A 109 -1.06 4.35 11.50
CA VAL A 109 -0.81 2.98 11.97
C VAL A 109 -0.25 2.96 13.38
N VAL A 110 0.78 3.77 13.66
CA VAL A 110 1.47 3.79 14.95
C VAL A 110 0.59 4.30 16.08
N TYR A 111 -0.16 5.37 15.84
CA TYR A 111 -0.90 6.06 16.90
C TYR A 111 -2.39 5.69 16.98
N ARG A 112 -2.94 5.06 15.95
CA ARG A 112 -4.36 4.70 15.93
C ARG A 112 -4.62 3.20 15.79
N GLU A 113 -3.99 2.52 14.83
CA GLU A 113 -4.27 1.10 14.58
C GLU A 113 -3.57 0.17 15.56
N GLU A 114 -2.28 0.32 15.75
CA GLU A 114 -1.51 -0.57 16.64
C GLU A 114 -1.99 -0.51 18.10
N PRO A 115 -2.26 0.66 18.72
CA PRO A 115 -2.77 0.72 20.08
C PRO A 115 -4.13 0.02 20.23
N LYS A 116 -5.07 0.26 19.31
CA LYS A 116 -6.38 -0.40 19.32
C LYS A 116 -6.27 -1.93 19.15
N THR A 117 -5.32 -2.38 18.32
CA THR A 117 -5.08 -3.80 18.12
C THR A 117 -4.46 -4.42 19.36
N ARG A 118 -3.54 -3.71 20.00
CA ARG A 118 -2.91 -4.12 21.26
C ARG A 118 -3.92 -4.21 22.41
N GLU A 119 -4.80 -3.23 22.55
CA GLU A 119 -5.87 -3.26 23.56
C GLU A 119 -6.79 -4.49 23.40
N ARG A 120 -7.06 -4.90 22.17
CA ARG A 120 -7.94 -6.04 21.87
C ARG A 120 -7.28 -7.39 22.01
N LEU A 121 -6.03 -7.52 21.59
CA LEU A 121 -5.32 -8.80 21.45
C LEU A 121 -4.28 -9.04 22.55
N GLY A 122 -3.93 -8.00 23.31
CA GLY A 122 -3.04 -8.11 24.48
C GLY A 122 -1.65 -8.68 24.16
N PRO A 123 -1.11 -9.54 25.05
CA PRO A 123 0.25 -10.08 24.93
C PRO A 123 0.54 -10.85 23.64
N VAL A 124 -0.50 -11.46 23.03
CA VAL A 124 -0.36 -12.19 21.77
C VAL A 124 0.08 -11.24 20.65
N TYR A 125 -0.44 -10.00 20.65
CA TYR A 125 -0.01 -8.98 19.69
C TYR A 125 1.42 -8.49 19.96
N ASP A 126 1.83 -8.38 21.23
CA ASP A 126 3.20 -7.97 21.59
C ASP A 126 4.24 -8.98 21.09
N THR A 127 3.95 -10.29 21.22
CA THR A 127 4.78 -11.36 20.65
C THR A 127 4.87 -11.28 19.13
N TYR A 128 3.76 -11.10 18.46
CA TYR A 128 3.73 -10.92 16.99
C TYR A 128 4.54 -9.70 16.54
N ARG A 129 4.38 -8.58 17.23
CA ARG A 129 5.08 -7.33 16.94
C ARG A 129 6.59 -7.45 17.11
N SER A 130 7.09 -8.30 18.02
CA SER A 130 8.51 -8.53 18.22
C SER A 130 9.15 -9.35 17.09
N THR A 131 8.36 -10.19 16.40
CA THR A 131 8.85 -11.11 15.37
C THR A 131 8.63 -10.59 13.94
N VAL A 132 7.50 -9.91 13.69
CA VAL A 132 7.12 -9.45 12.35
C VAL A 132 7.32 -7.94 12.22
N PRO A 133 8.12 -7.47 11.25
CA PRO A 133 8.36 -6.04 11.04
C PRO A 133 7.13 -5.31 10.51
N ARG A 134 7.10 -3.97 10.68
CA ARG A 134 5.96 -3.14 10.30
C ARG A 134 5.85 -2.92 8.80
N TRP A 135 6.96 -2.62 8.12
CA TRP A 135 6.98 -2.16 6.73
C TRP A 135 7.89 -2.96 5.80
N VAL A 136 9.04 -3.40 6.27
CA VAL A 136 10.02 -4.12 5.43
C VAL A 136 9.80 -5.60 5.62
N PRO A 137 9.38 -6.36 4.59
CA PRO A 137 9.17 -7.80 4.71
C PRO A 137 10.45 -8.52 5.16
N ARG A 138 10.29 -9.46 6.07
CA ARG A 138 11.37 -10.33 6.54
C ARG A 138 11.08 -11.76 6.07
N PHE A 139 12.03 -12.31 5.34
CA PHE A 139 12.00 -13.67 4.81
C PHE A 139 12.88 -14.58 5.65
#